data_e293819d133b2ccc8c20b40749b0b398
#
_entry.id   e293819d133b2ccc8c20b40749b0b398
#
_cell.length_a   1.000
_cell.length_b   1.000
_cell.length_c   1.000
_cell.angle_alpha   90.00
_cell.angle_beta   90.00
_cell.angle_gamma   90.00
#
_symmetry.space_group_name_H-M   'P 1'
#
loop_
_entity.id
_entity.type
_entity.pdbx_description
1 polymer ?
#
loop_
_entity_poly.entity_id
_entity_poly.type
_entity_poly.pdbx_seq_one_letter_code
_entity_poly.pdbx_strand_id
1 'polypeptide(L)'
;MNRRDLLLCVGAAALGLLGRPRQAFSMGGILPELDLPAPPFTLPGVVPSPDGAIEAERSLSDFHGQWLVLYFYPRDFTEGCTIEAKGFQRDLERFHALNAEVVGVSADDTDSHKEFCGSEALSYPLLSDPGGQTSKRYGSWIPPFSQRHTFLIDPEGVLRETWLGVRPLGHSQEILKRLGELLAAG
;
A
#
# COMPACT_ATOMS: atom_id res chain seq x y z
N MET A 1 -57.38 40.39 20.19
CA MET A 1 -56.58 39.18 20.12
C MET A 1 -56.00 39.09 18.69
N ASN A 2 -54.73 39.41 18.58
CA ASN A 2 -54.08 39.60 17.29
C ASN A 2 -53.56 38.30 16.71
N ARG A 3 -53.87 38.08 15.39
CA ARG A 3 -53.49 36.93 14.58
C ARG A 3 -52.03 36.94 14.12
N ARG A 4 -51.06 37.33 14.94
CA ARG A 4 -49.71 37.61 14.49
C ARG A 4 -48.59 36.77 15.14
N ASP A 5 -48.89 35.76 15.97
CA ASP A 5 -47.84 35.02 16.70
C ASP A 5 -47.85 33.47 16.44
N LEU A 6 -48.07 33.08 15.17
CA LEU A 6 -48.00 31.67 14.82
C LEU A 6 -47.12 31.42 13.56
N LEU A 7 -45.92 31.98 13.55
CA LEU A 7 -44.96 31.70 12.48
C LEU A 7 -43.53 31.79 13.01
N LEU A 8 -43.13 30.89 13.90
CA LEU A 8 -41.74 30.67 14.28
C LEU A 8 -41.64 29.36 15.04
N CYS A 9 -41.45 28.24 14.36
CA CYS A 9 -40.85 27.00 14.85
C CYS A 9 -40.95 25.91 13.76
N VAL A 10 -40.39 26.17 12.59
CA VAL A 10 -39.95 25.07 11.72
C VAL A 10 -38.45 25.32 11.44
N GLY A 11 -37.70 25.16 12.51
CA GLY A 11 -36.25 25.07 12.42
C GLY A 11 -35.88 23.70 11.83
N ALA A 12 -35.36 23.70 10.64
CA ALA A 12 -34.89 22.55 9.90
C ALA A 12 -33.81 21.79 10.67
N ALA A 13 -34.17 20.67 11.26
CA ALA A 13 -33.20 19.64 11.60
C ALA A 13 -32.89 18.82 10.34
N ALA A 14 -32.16 19.43 9.42
CA ALA A 14 -31.44 18.66 8.39
C ALA A 14 -30.22 18.02 9.07
N LEU A 15 -30.44 16.94 9.84
CA LEU A 15 -29.37 16.03 10.20
C LEU A 15 -28.92 15.37 8.90
N GLY A 16 -27.77 15.84 8.40
CA GLY A 16 -27.09 15.21 7.28
C GLY A 16 -26.90 13.74 7.60
N LEU A 17 -27.54 12.87 6.85
CA LEU A 17 -27.13 11.51 6.67
C LEU A 17 -25.74 11.53 6.04
N LEU A 18 -24.71 11.71 6.86
CA LEU A 18 -23.33 11.36 6.51
C LEU A 18 -23.39 9.84 6.27
N GLY A 19 -23.53 9.48 5.01
CA GLY A 19 -23.48 8.09 4.60
C GLY A 19 -22.19 7.50 5.17
N ARG A 20 -22.32 6.46 6.00
CA ARG A 20 -21.16 5.70 6.46
C ARG A 20 -20.43 5.22 5.21
N PRO A 21 -19.12 5.48 5.09
CA PRO A 21 -18.36 4.96 3.99
C PRO A 21 -18.58 3.44 3.92
N ARG A 22 -18.89 2.95 2.73
CA ARG A 22 -19.07 1.52 2.51
C ARG A 22 -17.68 0.91 2.58
N GLN A 23 -17.41 0.12 3.61
CA GLN A 23 -16.17 -0.63 3.69
C GLN A 23 -16.05 -1.55 2.47
N ALA A 24 -14.98 -1.39 1.72
CA ALA A 24 -14.66 -2.27 0.62
C ALA A 24 -14.04 -3.56 1.16
N PHE A 25 -14.36 -4.68 0.50
CA PHE A 25 -13.83 -6.00 0.86
C PHE A 25 -13.05 -6.56 -0.31
N SER A 26 -11.92 -7.18 -0.02
CA SER A 26 -11.24 -8.10 -0.90
C SER A 26 -11.46 -9.54 -0.44
N MET A 27 -10.98 -10.52 -1.21
CA MET A 27 -10.93 -11.91 -0.73
C MET A 27 -9.99 -12.08 0.48
N GLY A 28 -9.06 -11.16 0.69
CA GLY A 28 -8.11 -11.14 1.80
C GLY A 28 -8.56 -10.40 3.05
N GLY A 29 -9.79 -9.86 3.08
CA GLY A 29 -10.37 -9.16 4.23
C GLY A 29 -10.88 -7.75 3.93
N ILE A 30 -11.02 -6.95 4.99
CA ILE A 30 -11.45 -5.55 4.89
C ILE A 30 -10.29 -4.70 4.36
N LEU A 31 -10.56 -3.94 3.31
CA LEU A 31 -9.60 -2.99 2.75
C LEU A 31 -9.56 -1.70 3.58
N PRO A 32 -8.38 -1.06 3.71
CA PRO A 32 -8.30 0.30 4.23
C PRO A 32 -9.02 1.27 3.26
N GLU A 33 -9.59 2.33 3.82
CA GLU A 33 -10.35 3.31 3.07
C GLU A 33 -9.41 4.31 2.40
N LEU A 34 -9.74 4.71 1.17
CA LEU A 34 -9.02 5.78 0.47
C LEU A 34 -9.20 7.11 1.18
N ASP A 35 -8.20 7.97 1.04
CA ASP A 35 -8.13 9.31 1.64
C ASP A 35 -8.14 9.32 3.17
N LEU A 36 -7.87 8.15 3.80
CA LEU A 36 -7.61 8.02 5.23
C LEU A 36 -6.17 7.57 5.50
N PRO A 37 -5.66 7.76 6.74
CA PRO A 37 -4.35 7.27 7.12
C PRO A 37 -4.21 5.77 6.84
N ALA A 38 -3.14 5.38 6.17
CA ALA A 38 -2.84 3.97 5.89
C ALA A 38 -2.60 3.20 7.21
N PRO A 39 -2.97 1.92 7.31
CA PRO A 39 -2.72 1.13 8.50
C PRO A 39 -1.22 1.10 8.83
N PRO A 40 -0.82 1.42 10.08
CA PRO A 40 0.58 1.42 10.45
C PRO A 40 1.16 0.01 10.45
N PHE A 41 2.43 -0.08 10.11
CA PHE A 41 3.21 -1.32 10.21
C PHE A 41 4.61 -1.04 10.75
N THR A 42 5.21 -2.07 11.34
CA THR A 42 6.62 -2.18 11.64
C THR A 42 6.98 -3.63 11.42
N LEU A 43 7.85 -3.91 10.47
CA LEU A 43 8.18 -5.26 10.01
C LEU A 43 9.69 -5.44 9.89
N PRO A 44 10.22 -6.59 10.29
CA PRO A 44 11.57 -6.99 9.92
C PRO A 44 11.63 -7.25 8.41
N GLY A 45 12.81 -7.19 7.85
CA GLY A 45 13.00 -7.49 6.44
C GLY A 45 14.44 -7.29 6.02
N VAL A 46 14.64 -7.11 4.74
CA VAL A 46 15.95 -6.79 4.16
C VAL A 46 15.88 -5.47 3.41
N VAL A 47 16.95 -4.71 3.51
CA VAL A 47 17.12 -3.44 2.79
C VAL A 47 18.39 -3.50 1.95
N PRO A 48 18.42 -2.80 0.80
CA PRO A 48 19.62 -2.73 -0.01
C PRO A 48 20.77 -2.05 0.74
N SER A 49 21.98 -2.56 0.51
CA SER A 49 23.23 -2.01 1.01
C SER A 49 24.30 -2.14 -0.07
N PRO A 50 25.38 -1.31 -0.07
CA PRO A 50 26.47 -1.45 -1.01
C PRO A 50 27.11 -2.85 -1.07
N ASP A 51 27.10 -3.55 0.05
CA ASP A 51 27.68 -4.89 0.21
C ASP A 51 26.64 -6.02 0.05
N GLY A 52 25.43 -5.73 -0.44
CA GLY A 52 24.31 -6.64 -0.58
C GLY A 52 23.14 -6.28 0.33
N ALA A 53 22.12 -7.14 0.38
CA ALA A 53 20.96 -6.92 1.24
C ALA A 53 21.31 -7.22 2.71
N ILE A 54 20.96 -6.30 3.62
CA ILE A 54 21.14 -6.44 5.07
C ILE A 54 19.78 -6.49 5.79
N GLU A 55 19.71 -7.20 6.89
CA GLU A 55 18.53 -7.21 7.74
C GLU A 55 18.32 -5.84 8.39
N ALA A 56 17.08 -5.36 8.34
CA ALA A 56 16.65 -4.14 9.00
C ALA A 56 15.13 -4.18 9.23
N GLU A 57 14.69 -3.46 10.24
CA GLU A 57 13.27 -3.20 10.46
C GLU A 57 12.87 -1.92 9.69
N ARG A 58 11.66 -1.91 9.15
CA ARG A 58 11.04 -0.72 8.53
C ARG A 58 9.61 -0.54 9.03
N SER A 59 9.27 0.70 9.26
CA SER A 59 7.92 1.14 9.64
C SER A 59 7.34 2.09 8.60
N LEU A 60 6.03 2.24 8.59
CA LEU A 60 5.36 3.20 7.70
C LEU A 60 5.91 4.62 7.89
N SER A 61 6.27 5.00 9.12
CA SER A 61 6.82 6.33 9.43
C SER A 61 8.18 6.62 8.79
N ASP A 62 8.95 5.59 8.40
CA ASP A 62 10.25 5.78 7.76
C ASP A 62 10.12 6.35 6.33
N PHE A 63 8.92 6.30 5.77
CA PHE A 63 8.60 6.79 4.43
C PHE A 63 7.88 8.14 4.44
N HIS A 64 7.73 8.80 5.60
CA HIS A 64 7.15 10.14 5.66
C HIS A 64 7.96 11.13 4.79
N GLY A 65 7.27 11.97 4.05
CA GLY A 65 7.87 12.92 3.11
C GLY A 65 8.12 12.33 1.71
N GLN A 66 7.81 11.05 1.50
CA GLN A 66 7.92 10.35 0.23
C GLN A 66 6.63 9.60 -0.09
N TRP A 67 6.34 9.39 -1.37
CA TRP A 67 5.33 8.44 -1.79
C TRP A 67 5.82 7.02 -1.49
N LEU A 68 4.91 6.15 -1.08
CA LEU A 68 5.21 4.74 -0.85
C LEU A 68 4.33 3.85 -1.73
N VAL A 69 4.96 3.03 -2.55
CA VAL A 69 4.35 1.90 -3.24
C VAL A 69 4.55 0.67 -2.38
N LEU A 70 3.52 0.31 -1.61
CA LEU A 70 3.52 -0.87 -0.74
C LEU A 70 2.80 -2.00 -1.47
N TYR A 71 3.53 -3.02 -1.94
CA TYR A 71 2.93 -4.15 -2.62
C TYR A 71 3.05 -5.44 -1.80
N PHE A 72 1.93 -6.14 -1.67
CA PHE A 72 1.87 -7.48 -1.08
C PHE A 72 1.95 -8.52 -2.18
N TYR A 73 2.65 -9.61 -1.93
CA TYR A 73 2.80 -10.69 -2.89
C TYR A 73 2.81 -12.07 -2.19
N PRO A 74 2.42 -13.15 -2.88
CA PRO A 74 2.26 -14.46 -2.27
C PRO A 74 3.55 -15.06 -1.72
N ARG A 75 4.63 -15.09 -2.53
CA ARG A 75 5.83 -15.85 -2.15
C ARG A 75 7.04 -15.53 -3.04
N ASP A 76 8.23 -15.48 -2.42
CA ASP A 76 9.51 -15.42 -3.13
C ASP A 76 9.68 -16.55 -4.15
N PHE A 77 10.51 -16.32 -5.15
CA PHE A 77 10.90 -17.31 -6.18
C PHE A 77 9.77 -17.89 -7.03
N THR A 78 8.53 -17.44 -6.87
CA THR A 78 7.45 -17.84 -7.79
C THR A 78 7.49 -16.98 -9.05
N GLU A 79 7.16 -17.57 -10.20
CA GLU A 79 7.25 -16.89 -11.50
C GLU A 79 6.56 -15.53 -11.52
N GLY A 80 5.31 -15.47 -11.06
CA GLY A 80 4.54 -14.21 -11.04
C GLY A 80 5.15 -13.15 -10.11
N CYS A 81 5.66 -13.55 -8.92
CA CYS A 81 6.28 -12.62 -7.99
C CYS A 81 7.62 -12.12 -8.51
N THR A 82 8.41 -12.99 -9.15
CA THR A 82 9.66 -12.59 -9.81
C THR A 82 9.42 -11.61 -10.95
N ILE A 83 8.39 -11.82 -11.78
CA ILE A 83 8.01 -10.88 -12.85
C ILE A 83 7.65 -9.51 -12.26
N GLU A 84 6.87 -9.48 -11.18
CA GLU A 84 6.47 -8.24 -10.50
C GLU A 84 7.65 -7.53 -9.89
N ALA A 85 8.47 -8.24 -9.11
CA ALA A 85 9.66 -7.70 -8.46
C ALA A 85 10.64 -7.10 -9.49
N LYS A 86 10.92 -7.82 -10.58
CA LYS A 86 11.74 -7.32 -11.69
C LYS A 86 11.11 -6.11 -12.40
N GLY A 87 9.79 -6.06 -12.47
CA GLY A 87 9.07 -4.90 -13.00
C GLY A 87 9.34 -3.65 -12.18
N PHE A 88 9.24 -3.75 -10.85
CA PHE A 88 9.58 -2.66 -9.94
C PHE A 88 11.06 -2.31 -9.99
N GLN A 89 11.95 -3.30 -9.99
CA GLN A 89 13.41 -3.06 -10.09
C GLN A 89 13.78 -2.31 -11.37
N ARG A 90 13.24 -2.72 -12.51
CA ARG A 90 13.48 -2.05 -13.80
C ARG A 90 13.07 -0.57 -13.79
N ASP A 91 11.96 -0.27 -13.13
CA ASP A 91 11.37 1.06 -13.10
C ASP A 91 11.73 1.86 -11.83
N LEU A 92 12.60 1.34 -10.96
CA LEU A 92 12.90 1.89 -9.63
C LEU A 92 13.42 3.34 -9.69
N GLU A 93 14.37 3.63 -10.58
CA GLU A 93 14.88 4.99 -10.79
C GLU A 93 13.79 6.00 -11.16
N ARG A 94 12.75 5.53 -11.86
CA ARG A 94 11.61 6.38 -12.23
C ARG A 94 10.72 6.68 -11.02
N PHE A 95 10.56 5.72 -10.09
CA PHE A 95 9.89 5.95 -8.81
C PHE A 95 10.67 6.95 -7.97
N HIS A 96 11.98 6.74 -7.81
CA HIS A 96 12.84 7.66 -7.07
C HIS A 96 12.82 9.09 -7.66
N ALA A 97 12.79 9.23 -8.98
CA ALA A 97 12.67 10.54 -9.65
C ALA A 97 11.35 11.26 -9.33
N LEU A 98 10.32 10.53 -8.90
CA LEU A 98 9.02 11.06 -8.44
C LEU A 98 8.93 11.12 -6.90
N ASN A 99 10.05 11.01 -6.20
CA ASN A 99 10.13 10.96 -4.73
C ASN A 99 9.25 9.83 -4.17
N ALA A 100 9.30 8.64 -4.78
CA ALA A 100 8.54 7.47 -4.38
C ALA A 100 9.43 6.27 -4.09
N GLU A 101 9.19 5.59 -2.97
CA GLU A 101 9.84 4.35 -2.57
C GLU A 101 8.96 3.14 -2.92
N VAL A 102 9.60 2.01 -3.18
CA VAL A 102 8.94 0.73 -3.42
C VAL A 102 9.28 -0.22 -2.28
N VAL A 103 8.27 -0.90 -1.73
CA VAL A 103 8.44 -1.89 -0.66
C VAL A 103 7.58 -3.10 -0.94
N GLY A 104 8.19 -4.28 -0.95
CA GLY A 104 7.47 -5.56 -1.05
C GLY A 104 7.22 -6.17 0.32
N VAL A 105 6.08 -6.84 0.48
CA VAL A 105 5.71 -7.55 1.72
C VAL A 105 5.19 -8.93 1.39
N SER A 106 5.76 -9.96 2.01
CA SER A 106 5.22 -11.32 1.95
C SER A 106 5.31 -12.03 3.31
N ALA A 107 4.83 -13.26 3.36
CA ALA A 107 4.93 -14.11 4.56
C ALA A 107 6.28 -14.85 4.66
N ASP A 108 7.14 -14.72 3.67
CA ASP A 108 8.48 -15.33 3.69
C ASP A 108 9.35 -14.68 4.77
N ASP A 109 10.35 -15.39 5.25
CA ASP A 109 11.30 -14.90 6.24
C ASP A 109 12.41 -14.03 5.62
N THR A 110 13.20 -13.39 6.48
CA THR A 110 14.29 -12.49 6.05
C THR A 110 15.40 -13.21 5.30
N ASP A 111 15.65 -14.48 5.59
CA ASP A 111 16.65 -15.29 4.85
C ASP A 111 16.21 -15.51 3.41
N SER A 112 14.95 -15.90 3.21
CA SER A 112 14.34 -16.03 1.88
C SER A 112 14.40 -14.71 1.10
N HIS A 113 14.01 -13.60 1.73
CA HIS A 113 14.09 -12.28 1.11
C HIS A 113 15.52 -11.90 0.72
N LYS A 114 16.50 -12.22 1.55
CA LYS A 114 17.91 -11.95 1.27
C LYS A 114 18.41 -12.71 0.03
N GLU A 115 18.07 -14.00 -0.04
CA GLU A 115 18.37 -14.83 -1.21
C GLU A 115 17.65 -14.33 -2.47
N PHE A 116 16.37 -13.97 -2.35
CA PHE A 116 15.57 -13.44 -3.46
C PHE A 116 16.09 -12.10 -3.96
N CYS A 117 16.42 -11.17 -3.06
CA CYS A 117 17.07 -9.92 -3.43
C CYS A 117 18.39 -10.15 -4.17
N GLY A 118 19.22 -11.07 -3.68
CA GLY A 118 20.50 -11.41 -4.29
C GLY A 118 20.34 -12.03 -5.69
N SER A 119 19.44 -13.01 -5.82
CA SER A 119 19.23 -13.73 -7.09
C SER A 119 18.64 -12.87 -8.19
N GLU A 120 17.73 -11.94 -7.82
CA GLU A 120 17.01 -11.10 -8.76
C GLU A 120 17.60 -9.67 -8.85
N ALA A 121 18.70 -9.41 -8.13
CA ALA A 121 19.38 -8.11 -8.06
C ALA A 121 18.41 -6.98 -7.66
N LEU A 122 17.55 -7.23 -6.66
CA LEU A 122 16.61 -6.23 -6.18
C LEU A 122 17.33 -5.24 -5.26
N SER A 123 17.08 -3.95 -5.47
CA SER A 123 17.69 -2.85 -4.73
C SER A 123 16.65 -1.96 -4.02
N TYR A 124 15.57 -2.57 -3.54
CA TYR A 124 14.55 -1.96 -2.69
C TYR A 124 14.14 -2.92 -1.56
N PRO A 125 13.52 -2.44 -0.47
CA PRO A 125 13.21 -3.27 0.70
C PRO A 125 12.18 -4.38 0.43
N LEU A 126 12.43 -5.57 0.99
CA LEU A 126 11.45 -6.63 1.14
C LEU A 126 11.22 -6.90 2.62
N LEU A 127 9.96 -6.88 3.06
CA LEU A 127 9.58 -7.00 4.47
C LEU A 127 8.83 -8.31 4.72
N SER A 128 9.13 -8.92 5.85
CA SER A 128 8.62 -10.20 6.29
C SER A 128 7.41 -10.01 7.20
N ASP A 129 6.26 -10.59 6.85
CA ASP A 129 5.02 -10.58 7.63
C ASP A 129 4.52 -12.01 7.90
N PRO A 130 5.32 -12.85 8.64
CA PRO A 130 4.95 -14.22 8.93
C PRO A 130 3.65 -14.26 9.73
N GLY A 131 2.66 -15.00 9.24
CA GLY A 131 1.32 -15.04 9.84
C GLY A 131 0.39 -13.90 9.42
N GLY A 132 0.85 -12.98 8.56
CA GLY A 132 0.02 -12.02 7.85
C GLY A 132 -0.64 -10.96 8.70
N GLN A 133 0.00 -10.47 9.76
CA GLN A 133 -0.62 -9.48 10.65
C GLN A 133 -0.84 -8.13 9.95
N THR A 134 0.14 -7.68 9.19
CA THR A 134 0.04 -6.46 8.38
C THR A 134 -0.83 -6.72 7.16
N SER A 135 -0.63 -7.83 6.47
CA SER A 135 -1.44 -8.22 5.31
C SER A 135 -2.95 -8.25 5.65
N LYS A 136 -3.34 -8.72 6.84
CA LYS A 136 -4.74 -8.67 7.31
C LYS A 136 -5.28 -7.25 7.45
N ARG A 137 -4.47 -6.32 7.99
CA ARG A 137 -4.88 -4.91 8.14
C ARG A 137 -5.06 -4.21 6.80
N TYR A 138 -4.38 -4.69 5.77
CA TYR A 138 -4.52 -4.21 4.40
C TYR A 138 -5.53 -5.02 3.56
N GLY A 139 -6.28 -5.97 4.16
CA GLY A 139 -7.22 -6.82 3.44
C GLY A 139 -6.54 -7.70 2.38
N SER A 140 -5.28 -8.04 2.59
CA SER A 140 -4.42 -8.75 1.64
C SER A 140 -4.02 -10.16 2.11
N TRP A 141 -4.78 -10.80 3.02
CA TRP A 141 -4.37 -12.06 3.62
C TRP A 141 -5.33 -13.21 3.35
N ILE A 142 -4.87 -14.23 2.65
CA ILE A 142 -5.52 -15.55 2.59
C ILE A 142 -4.49 -16.59 3.03
N PRO A 143 -4.60 -17.15 4.24
CA PRO A 143 -3.59 -18.04 4.79
C PRO A 143 -3.23 -19.18 3.81
N PRO A 144 -1.96 -19.50 3.68
CA PRO A 144 -0.80 -18.96 4.39
C PRO A 144 -0.09 -17.81 3.65
N PHE A 145 -0.73 -17.15 2.67
CA PHE A 145 -0.07 -16.20 1.79
C PHE A 145 -0.77 -14.83 1.75
N SER A 146 0.03 -13.80 1.49
CA SER A 146 -0.50 -12.50 1.09
C SER A 146 -1.07 -12.56 -0.33
N GLN A 147 -2.12 -11.78 -0.57
CA GLN A 147 -2.68 -11.60 -1.90
C GLN A 147 -1.88 -10.53 -2.64
N ARG A 148 -1.89 -10.59 -3.95
CA ARG A 148 -1.20 -9.61 -4.80
C ARG A 148 -2.01 -8.31 -4.87
N HIS A 149 -1.82 -7.46 -3.89
CA HIS A 149 -2.45 -6.14 -3.78
C HIS A 149 -1.38 -5.06 -3.63
N THR A 150 -1.61 -3.90 -4.19
CA THR A 150 -0.69 -2.77 -4.08
C THR A 150 -1.44 -1.54 -3.57
N PHE A 151 -0.78 -0.78 -2.72
CA PHE A 151 -1.29 0.41 -2.07
C PHE A 151 -0.33 1.57 -2.35
N LEU A 152 -0.86 2.68 -2.82
CA LEU A 152 -0.10 3.92 -3.02
C LEU A 152 -0.44 4.88 -1.88
N ILE A 153 0.58 5.22 -1.10
CA ILE A 153 0.47 6.03 0.11
C ILE A 153 1.24 7.32 -0.14
N ASP A 154 0.65 8.45 0.20
CA ASP A 154 1.27 9.77 0.00
C ASP A 154 2.31 10.13 1.09
N PRO A 155 3.04 11.26 0.93
CA PRO A 155 4.04 11.71 1.90
C PRO A 155 3.52 11.95 3.32
N GLU A 156 2.23 12.18 3.49
CA GLU A 156 1.55 12.36 4.78
C GLU A 156 1.08 11.04 5.41
N GLY A 157 1.28 9.92 4.72
CA GLY A 157 0.87 8.59 5.17
C GLY A 157 -0.60 8.28 4.87
N VAL A 158 -1.23 8.99 3.96
CA VAL A 158 -2.63 8.79 3.56
C VAL A 158 -2.70 7.88 2.33
N LEU A 159 -3.61 6.89 2.37
CA LEU A 159 -3.83 5.98 1.24
C LEU A 159 -4.55 6.69 0.09
N ARG A 160 -3.93 6.71 -1.10
CA ARG A 160 -4.46 7.42 -2.26
C ARG A 160 -4.97 6.52 -3.38
N GLU A 161 -4.46 5.29 -3.48
CA GLU A 161 -4.89 4.35 -4.52
C GLU A 161 -4.67 2.90 -4.07
N THR A 162 -5.45 1.98 -4.64
CA THR A 162 -5.37 0.54 -4.34
C THR A 162 -5.58 -0.29 -5.60
N TRP A 163 -4.69 -1.25 -5.85
CA TRP A 163 -4.82 -2.26 -6.90
C TRP A 163 -5.00 -3.64 -6.28
N LEU A 164 -6.06 -4.33 -6.66
CA LEU A 164 -6.42 -5.64 -6.11
C LEU A 164 -6.25 -6.74 -7.14
N GLY A 165 -5.71 -7.88 -6.72
CA GLY A 165 -5.54 -9.04 -7.60
C GLY A 165 -4.68 -8.73 -8.82
N VAL A 166 -3.59 -8.03 -8.61
CA VAL A 166 -2.71 -7.47 -9.63
C VAL A 166 -2.16 -8.52 -10.58
N ARG A 167 -2.13 -8.20 -11.87
CA ARG A 167 -1.35 -8.94 -12.86
C ARG A 167 0.09 -8.41 -12.86
N PRO A 168 1.11 -9.28 -12.65
CA PRO A 168 2.50 -8.85 -12.49
C PRO A 168 3.07 -8.04 -13.64
N LEU A 169 2.75 -8.47 -14.86
CA LEU A 169 3.31 -7.86 -16.06
C LEU A 169 2.74 -6.45 -16.31
N GLY A 170 3.61 -5.45 -16.31
CA GLY A 170 3.25 -4.05 -16.57
C GLY A 170 2.73 -3.27 -15.37
N HIS A 171 2.62 -3.91 -14.19
CA HIS A 171 2.05 -3.28 -13.00
C HIS A 171 2.85 -2.06 -12.52
N SER A 172 4.17 -2.12 -12.49
CA SER A 172 5.02 -0.97 -12.14
C SER A 172 4.75 0.27 -12.99
N GLN A 173 4.49 0.07 -14.30
CA GLN A 173 4.18 1.17 -15.21
C GLN A 173 2.78 1.76 -15.00
N GLU A 174 1.81 0.92 -14.63
CA GLU A 174 0.46 1.36 -14.26
C GLU A 174 0.51 2.28 -13.04
N ILE A 175 1.28 1.88 -12.01
CA ILE A 175 1.46 2.69 -10.80
C ILE A 175 2.18 4.00 -11.12
N LEU A 176 3.27 3.98 -11.90
CA LEU A 176 3.99 5.19 -12.32
C LEU A 176 3.08 6.17 -13.05
N LYS A 177 2.23 5.68 -13.93
CA LYS A 177 1.25 6.52 -14.62
C LYS A 177 0.32 7.19 -13.63
N ARG A 178 -0.26 6.41 -12.71
CA ARG A 178 -1.20 6.93 -11.71
C ARG A 178 -0.54 7.92 -10.75
N LEU A 179 0.68 7.65 -10.30
CA LEU A 179 1.46 8.57 -9.47
C LEU A 179 1.71 9.90 -10.20
N GLY A 180 2.09 9.85 -11.48
CA GLY A 180 2.25 11.05 -12.29
C GLY A 180 0.97 11.87 -12.42
N GLU A 181 -0.20 11.23 -12.56
CA GLU A 181 -1.52 11.89 -12.58
C GLU A 181 -1.82 12.58 -11.24
N LEU A 182 -1.53 11.93 -10.10
CA LEU A 182 -1.74 12.51 -8.78
C LEU A 182 -0.83 13.72 -8.52
N LEU A 183 0.45 13.61 -8.91
CA LEU A 183 1.41 14.72 -8.79
C LEU A 183 1.06 15.91 -9.69
N ALA A 184 0.40 15.70 -10.82
CA ALA A 184 -0.03 16.77 -11.71
C ALA A 184 -1.34 17.45 -11.25
N ALA A 185 -2.10 16.82 -10.37
CA ALA A 185 -3.38 17.32 -9.87
C ALA A 185 -3.29 18.11 -8.55
N GLY A 186 -2.17 18.00 -7.83
CA GLY A 186 -1.88 18.69 -6.57
C GLY A 186 -0.97 19.88 -6.78
#